data_2cbe08eea2422c1329fe2f7900ccfd5b
#
_entry.id   2cbe08eea2422c1329fe2f7900ccfd5b
#
_cell.length_a   1.000
_cell.length_b   1.000
_cell.length_c   1.000
_cell.angle_alpha   90.00
_cell.angle_beta   90.00
_cell.angle_gamma   90.00
#
_symmetry.space_group_name_H-M   'P 1'
#
loop_
_entity.id
_entity.type
_entity.pdbx_description
1 polymer ?
#
loop_
_entity_poly.entity_id
_entity_poly.type
_entity_poly.pdbx_seq_one_letter_code
_entity_poly.pdbx_strand_id
1 'polypeptide(L)'
;MKFTASKKTIALVAAAAMLTSVAACGSSSNSSSSGVTEGGKTEITVWSWDSTLPRTVKDFEKANPDITVKVTNAGTNKTEYTALNNALSAGKGAPDLVQIEYYALPEYQVRGEIEDLSQFGAGKFSDFYTPGTWASVKLNGGVYALPMDSGPMAWFYNKDVFDKAGVDPTRVRTWDEFYDAAKKVRATGSYITSDSGDAGFFDSMTWLAGATPFSTGSDGQSVTINLSNDSKVKTFVDFWQKMIDDDLIDTKTAGWSDDWNKSLNDGSIASLLTGAWMPYNLLSGAPDGEGKWRVAQMPTPDGSETNSENGGSSLAMVKTDDKAKAEAAYKFAEYACHNAEGIKTRVAGGIPCR
;
A
#
# COMPACT_ATOMS: atom_id res chain seq x y z
N MET A 1 40.57 36.05 -19.48
CA MET A 1 41.53 35.11 -18.90
C MET A 1 41.46 33.84 -19.70
N LYS A 2 42.56 33.53 -20.42
CA LYS A 2 42.73 32.32 -21.28
C LYS A 2 43.21 31.19 -20.38
N PHE A 3 42.58 30.02 -20.40
CA PHE A 3 43.14 28.82 -19.83
C PHE A 3 43.45 27.82 -20.96
N THR A 4 44.70 27.50 -21.01
CA THR A 4 45.38 26.63 -21.95
C THR A 4 45.21 25.16 -21.59
N ALA A 5 44.97 24.34 -22.60
CA ALA A 5 44.94 22.89 -22.53
C ALA A 5 46.34 22.30 -22.33
N SER A 6 46.48 21.32 -21.46
CA SER A 6 47.66 20.46 -21.36
C SER A 6 47.29 19.01 -21.71
N LYS A 7 47.84 18.55 -22.82
CA LYS A 7 47.84 17.13 -23.24
C LYS A 7 48.91 16.39 -22.45
N LYS A 8 48.56 15.26 -21.82
CA LYS A 8 49.56 14.23 -21.45
C LYS A 8 49.10 12.87 -21.95
N THR A 9 49.89 12.38 -22.88
CA THR A 9 49.99 11.06 -23.46
C THR A 9 50.54 10.06 -22.46
N ILE A 10 49.95 8.87 -22.31
CA ILE A 10 50.63 7.70 -21.70
C ILE A 10 50.07 6.44 -22.35
N ALA A 11 50.87 5.86 -23.12
CA ALA A 11 51.45 4.53 -23.30
C ALA A 11 50.54 3.29 -23.13
N LEU A 12 50.43 2.57 -24.28
CA LEU A 12 50.06 1.16 -24.39
C LEU A 12 51.11 0.28 -23.69
N VAL A 13 50.61 -0.72 -22.96
CA VAL A 13 51.36 -1.94 -22.67
C VAL A 13 50.51 -3.12 -23.11
N ALA A 14 50.98 -3.78 -24.15
CA ALA A 14 50.50 -5.06 -24.63
C ALA A 14 51.15 -6.19 -23.80
N ALA A 15 50.37 -7.13 -23.32
CA ALA A 15 50.86 -8.43 -22.88
C ALA A 15 49.96 -9.53 -23.45
N ALA A 16 50.54 -10.22 -24.41
CA ALA A 16 50.04 -11.47 -24.98
C ALA A 16 50.49 -12.64 -24.10
N ALA A 17 49.62 -13.63 -23.88
CA ALA A 17 49.91 -15.07 -23.77
C ALA A 17 48.66 -15.81 -23.27
N MET A 18 48.30 -16.77 -23.88
CA MET A 18 48.38 -18.17 -24.20
C MET A 18 46.98 -18.78 -24.33
N LEU A 19 46.73 -19.21 -25.54
CA LEU A 19 45.68 -20.14 -25.92
C LEU A 19 45.96 -21.53 -25.31
N THR A 20 45.02 -22.07 -24.56
CA THR A 20 44.85 -23.51 -24.44
C THR A 20 43.41 -23.85 -24.78
N SER A 21 43.22 -24.43 -25.92
CA SER A 21 41.99 -25.00 -26.44
C SER A 21 41.68 -26.31 -25.69
N VAL A 22 40.55 -26.35 -25.01
CA VAL A 22 39.86 -27.60 -24.66
C VAL A 22 38.51 -27.58 -25.36
N ALA A 23 38.41 -28.34 -26.47
CA ALA A 23 37.13 -28.65 -27.08
C ALA A 23 36.37 -29.62 -26.19
N ALA A 24 35.27 -29.16 -25.61
CA ALA A 24 34.22 -30.02 -25.07
C ALA A 24 32.95 -29.70 -25.85
N CYS A 25 32.54 -30.61 -26.70
CA CYS A 25 31.19 -30.66 -27.27
C CYS A 25 30.19 -30.83 -26.13
N GLY A 26 29.43 -29.80 -25.85
CA GLY A 26 28.26 -29.81 -24.96
C GLY A 26 27.11 -29.18 -25.72
N SER A 27 26.15 -29.99 -26.10
CA SER A 27 24.86 -29.62 -26.66
C SER A 27 24.23 -28.49 -25.83
N SER A 28 23.95 -27.34 -26.49
CA SER A 28 23.15 -26.26 -25.97
C SER A 28 21.70 -26.75 -25.80
N SER A 29 21.42 -27.29 -24.64
CA SER A 29 20.04 -27.33 -24.14
C SER A 29 19.72 -25.97 -23.52
N ASN A 30 18.82 -25.26 -24.19
CA ASN A 30 18.15 -24.07 -23.65
C ASN A 30 17.36 -24.51 -22.40
N SER A 31 18.01 -24.52 -21.24
CA SER A 31 17.31 -24.70 -19.98
C SER A 31 16.70 -23.35 -19.58
N SER A 32 15.43 -23.16 -19.93
CA SER A 32 14.54 -22.34 -19.13
C SER A 32 14.73 -22.79 -17.68
N SER A 33 15.21 -21.89 -16.80
CA SER A 33 15.31 -22.21 -15.38
C SER A 33 13.91 -22.42 -14.84
N SER A 34 13.46 -23.67 -14.81
CA SER A 34 12.28 -24.06 -14.04
C SER A 34 12.54 -23.62 -12.59
N GLY A 35 11.60 -22.92 -11.97
CA GLY A 35 11.68 -22.41 -10.60
C GLY A 35 11.71 -23.48 -9.50
N VAL A 36 12.32 -24.64 -9.78
CA VAL A 36 12.48 -25.77 -8.85
C VAL A 36 13.86 -25.69 -8.21
N THR A 37 13.91 -25.55 -6.89
CA THR A 37 15.16 -25.58 -6.10
C THR A 37 15.75 -26.97 -5.98
N GLU A 38 17.05 -27.10 -5.62
CA GLU A 38 17.65 -28.36 -5.19
C GLU A 38 16.81 -28.99 -4.06
N GLY A 39 16.10 -30.06 -4.36
CA GLY A 39 15.16 -30.72 -3.44
C GLY A 39 13.72 -30.83 -3.96
N GLY A 40 13.43 -30.40 -5.21
CA GLY A 40 12.11 -30.59 -5.84
C GLY A 40 11.01 -29.65 -5.35
N LYS A 41 11.35 -28.58 -4.61
CA LYS A 41 10.40 -27.56 -4.14
C LYS A 41 10.28 -26.42 -5.15
N THR A 42 9.05 -25.92 -5.31
CA THR A 42 8.80 -24.67 -6.05
C THR A 42 9.05 -23.49 -5.13
N GLU A 43 9.98 -22.63 -5.50
CA GLU A 43 10.25 -21.38 -4.77
C GLU A 43 9.53 -20.21 -5.44
N ILE A 44 8.78 -19.44 -4.64
CA ILE A 44 8.15 -18.18 -5.05
C ILE A 44 8.65 -17.03 -4.19
N THR A 45 8.70 -15.84 -4.80
CA THR A 45 9.09 -14.58 -4.17
C THR A 45 7.88 -13.66 -4.06
N VAL A 46 7.77 -12.98 -2.91
CA VAL A 46 6.68 -12.05 -2.61
C VAL A 46 7.27 -10.73 -2.16
N TRP A 47 6.89 -9.63 -2.81
CA TRP A 47 7.16 -8.31 -2.27
C TRP A 47 5.94 -7.80 -1.53
N SER A 48 6.15 -7.39 -0.29
CA SER A 48 5.06 -6.90 0.56
C SER A 48 5.61 -6.15 1.76
N TRP A 49 4.95 -5.07 2.12
CA TRP A 49 5.17 -4.35 3.37
C TRP A 49 4.33 -4.86 4.54
N ASP A 50 3.44 -5.84 4.29
CA ASP A 50 2.65 -6.46 5.36
C ASP A 50 3.53 -7.31 6.29
N SER A 51 3.79 -6.79 7.48
CA SER A 51 4.62 -7.43 8.50
C SER A 51 4.05 -8.74 9.06
N THR A 52 2.79 -9.06 8.75
CA THR A 52 2.15 -10.32 9.18
C THR A 52 2.43 -11.48 8.23
N LEU A 53 2.78 -11.19 6.96
CA LEU A 53 3.04 -12.22 5.95
C LEU A 53 4.13 -13.23 6.33
N PRO A 54 5.25 -12.86 6.95
CA PRO A 54 6.27 -13.85 7.36
C PRO A 54 5.74 -14.91 8.32
N ARG A 55 4.72 -14.59 9.14
CA ARG A 55 4.04 -15.57 9.99
C ARG A 55 3.09 -16.45 9.17
N THR A 56 2.33 -15.83 8.28
CA THR A 56 1.43 -16.52 7.34
C THR A 56 2.19 -17.52 6.46
N VAL A 57 3.40 -17.17 5.99
CA VAL A 57 4.29 -18.06 5.25
C VAL A 57 4.63 -19.32 6.04
N LYS A 58 5.00 -19.20 7.32
CA LYS A 58 5.33 -20.37 8.17
C LYS A 58 4.18 -21.37 8.26
N ASP A 59 2.95 -20.86 8.39
CA ASP A 59 1.77 -21.73 8.48
C ASP A 59 1.43 -22.33 7.10
N PHE A 60 1.60 -21.54 6.02
CA PHE A 60 1.42 -22.02 4.65
C PHE A 60 2.40 -23.13 4.26
N GLU A 61 3.71 -22.94 4.49
CA GLU A 61 4.75 -23.90 4.15
C GLU A 61 4.61 -25.21 4.94
N LYS A 62 4.12 -25.14 6.17
CA LYS A 62 3.81 -26.33 6.97
C LYS A 62 2.70 -27.16 6.33
N ALA A 63 1.70 -26.52 5.73
CA ALA A 63 0.61 -27.18 5.02
C ALA A 63 0.97 -27.55 3.57
N ASN A 64 2.02 -26.93 3.01
CA ASN A 64 2.47 -27.08 1.63
C ASN A 64 3.98 -27.28 1.56
N PRO A 65 4.51 -28.44 1.99
CA PRO A 65 5.95 -28.65 2.14
C PRO A 65 6.74 -28.66 0.84
N ASP A 66 6.06 -28.70 -0.29
CA ASP A 66 6.57 -28.64 -1.66
C ASP A 66 6.73 -27.20 -2.20
N ILE A 67 6.30 -26.19 -1.45
CA ILE A 67 6.42 -24.77 -1.81
C ILE A 67 7.26 -24.04 -0.76
N THR A 68 8.15 -23.16 -1.24
CA THR A 68 8.91 -22.24 -0.39
C THR A 68 8.55 -20.80 -0.79
N VAL A 69 8.27 -19.94 0.18
CA VAL A 69 7.87 -18.55 -0.03
C VAL A 69 8.89 -17.60 0.58
N LYS A 70 9.50 -16.76 -0.24
CA LYS A 70 10.42 -15.70 0.22
C LYS A 70 9.75 -14.34 0.19
N VAL A 71 9.46 -13.79 1.35
CA VAL A 71 8.91 -12.42 1.49
C VAL A 71 10.03 -11.41 1.63
N THR A 72 9.96 -10.36 0.84
CA THR A 72 10.86 -9.20 0.89
C THR A 72 10.03 -7.93 1.02
N ASN A 73 10.39 -7.07 1.96
CA ASN A 73 9.89 -5.70 1.99
C ASN A 73 10.79 -4.85 1.07
N ALA A 74 10.29 -4.52 -0.13
CA ALA A 74 10.97 -3.67 -1.11
C ALA A 74 10.68 -2.17 -0.91
N GLY A 75 10.08 -1.82 0.20
CA GLY A 75 9.57 -0.51 0.54
C GLY A 75 8.06 -0.53 0.67
N THR A 76 7.47 0.62 0.87
CA THR A 76 6.02 0.78 0.97
C THR A 76 5.58 1.73 -0.14
N ASN A 77 4.43 1.44 -0.76
CA ASN A 77 3.78 2.37 -1.67
C ASN A 77 4.74 2.78 -2.82
N LYS A 78 4.96 4.08 -3.02
CA LYS A 78 5.80 4.64 -4.09
C LYS A 78 7.21 4.02 -4.18
N THR A 79 7.81 3.64 -3.06
CA THR A 79 9.15 3.04 -3.04
C THR A 79 9.11 1.64 -3.65
N GLU A 80 8.14 0.82 -3.28
CA GLU A 80 7.96 -0.52 -3.85
C GLU A 80 7.59 -0.44 -5.33
N TYR A 81 6.67 0.48 -5.72
CA TYR A 81 6.28 0.63 -7.13
C TYR A 81 7.44 1.10 -8.01
N THR A 82 8.33 1.94 -7.48
CA THR A 82 9.55 2.31 -8.21
C THR A 82 10.45 1.10 -8.42
N ALA A 83 10.64 0.26 -7.40
CA ALA A 83 11.43 -0.95 -7.50
C ALA A 83 10.79 -1.96 -8.47
N LEU A 84 9.47 -2.14 -8.39
CA LEU A 84 8.71 -3.03 -9.28
C LEU A 84 8.81 -2.58 -10.75
N ASN A 85 8.57 -1.31 -11.03
CA ASN A 85 8.67 -0.74 -12.37
C ASN A 85 10.08 -0.92 -12.95
N ASN A 86 11.13 -0.74 -12.15
CA ASN A 86 12.50 -0.98 -12.56
C ASN A 86 12.76 -2.46 -12.91
N ALA A 87 12.26 -3.39 -12.07
CA ALA A 87 12.43 -4.83 -12.29
C ALA A 87 11.67 -5.31 -13.54
N LEU A 88 10.42 -4.87 -13.71
CA LEU A 88 9.60 -5.17 -14.90
C LEU A 88 10.26 -4.62 -16.18
N SER A 89 10.73 -3.37 -16.16
CA SER A 89 11.41 -2.75 -17.29
C SER A 89 12.74 -3.44 -17.64
N ALA A 90 13.44 -3.98 -16.62
CA ALA A 90 14.67 -4.75 -16.82
C ALA A 90 14.41 -6.19 -17.27
N GLY A 91 13.17 -6.67 -17.24
CA GLY A 91 12.79 -8.04 -17.57
C GLY A 91 13.38 -9.09 -16.62
N LYS A 92 13.79 -8.68 -15.41
CA LYS A 92 14.35 -9.57 -14.38
C LYS A 92 14.24 -8.97 -12.99
N GLY A 93 14.14 -9.85 -11.98
CA GLY A 93 14.16 -9.46 -10.57
C GLY A 93 12.80 -9.02 -10.03
N ALA A 94 11.74 -9.02 -10.83
CA ALA A 94 10.38 -8.87 -10.34
C ALA A 94 9.99 -10.08 -9.48
N PRO A 95 9.16 -9.89 -8.43
CA PRO A 95 8.65 -10.99 -7.60
C PRO A 95 7.60 -11.80 -8.36
N ASP A 96 7.26 -12.99 -7.84
CA ASP A 96 6.13 -13.76 -8.36
C ASP A 96 4.78 -13.19 -7.88
N LEU A 97 4.75 -12.65 -6.65
CA LEU A 97 3.61 -11.91 -6.09
C LEU A 97 4.06 -10.56 -5.54
N VAL A 98 3.19 -9.58 -5.65
CA VAL A 98 3.44 -8.22 -5.17
C VAL A 98 2.20 -7.63 -4.50
N GLN A 99 2.40 -6.98 -3.36
CA GLN A 99 1.34 -6.21 -2.71
C GLN A 99 1.15 -4.89 -3.48
N ILE A 100 -0.07 -4.62 -3.93
CA ILE A 100 -0.40 -3.39 -4.66
C ILE A 100 -1.67 -2.79 -4.07
N GLU A 101 -1.63 -1.50 -3.76
CA GLU A 101 -2.81 -0.77 -3.35
C GLU A 101 -3.82 -0.64 -4.50
N TYR A 102 -5.10 -0.55 -4.16
CA TYR A 102 -6.18 -0.54 -5.15
C TYR A 102 -6.07 0.60 -6.16
N TYR A 103 -5.59 1.77 -5.75
CA TYR A 103 -5.42 2.91 -6.66
C TYR A 103 -4.32 2.70 -7.70
N ALA A 104 -3.29 1.90 -7.38
CA ALA A 104 -2.15 1.64 -8.26
C ALA A 104 -2.36 0.42 -9.16
N LEU A 105 -3.23 -0.52 -8.77
CA LEU A 105 -3.46 -1.77 -9.48
C LEU A 105 -3.84 -1.59 -10.96
N PRO A 106 -4.70 -0.62 -11.35
CA PRO A 106 -5.08 -0.42 -12.75
C PRO A 106 -3.91 -0.13 -13.69
N GLU A 107 -2.86 0.52 -13.23
CA GLU A 107 -1.66 0.79 -14.03
C GLU A 107 -1.02 -0.50 -14.54
N TYR A 108 -0.82 -1.48 -13.65
CA TYR A 108 -0.21 -2.78 -13.99
C TYR A 108 -1.14 -3.66 -14.82
N GLN A 109 -2.45 -3.57 -14.57
CA GLN A 109 -3.48 -4.25 -15.36
C GLN A 109 -3.44 -3.79 -16.83
N VAL A 110 -3.48 -2.48 -17.07
CA VAL A 110 -3.50 -1.90 -18.42
C VAL A 110 -2.22 -2.20 -19.17
N ARG A 111 -1.07 -2.22 -18.49
CA ARG A 111 0.22 -2.59 -19.09
C ARG A 111 0.37 -4.10 -19.32
N GLY A 112 -0.54 -4.91 -18.80
CA GLY A 112 -0.52 -6.36 -18.95
C GLY A 112 0.66 -7.02 -18.21
N GLU A 113 1.10 -6.44 -17.10
CA GLU A 113 2.24 -6.88 -16.29
C GLU A 113 1.85 -7.84 -15.15
N ILE A 114 0.57 -7.93 -14.85
CA ILE A 114 0.01 -8.85 -13.86
C ILE A 114 -0.99 -9.80 -14.49
N GLU A 115 -1.15 -10.98 -13.86
CA GLU A 115 -2.00 -12.05 -14.36
C GLU A 115 -3.48 -11.83 -14.09
N ASP A 116 -4.32 -12.27 -15.00
CA ASP A 116 -5.75 -12.46 -14.74
C ASP A 116 -5.97 -13.74 -13.93
N LEU A 117 -6.24 -13.58 -12.63
CA LEU A 117 -6.47 -14.69 -11.70
C LEU A 117 -7.79 -15.43 -11.96
N SER A 118 -8.66 -14.95 -12.85
CA SER A 118 -9.87 -15.65 -13.24
C SER A 118 -9.56 -17.02 -13.83
N GLN A 119 -8.43 -17.19 -14.52
CA GLN A 119 -7.95 -18.47 -15.05
C GLN A 119 -7.64 -19.50 -13.95
N PHE A 120 -7.35 -19.06 -12.72
CA PHE A 120 -7.15 -19.90 -11.54
C PHE A 120 -8.43 -20.06 -10.71
N GLY A 121 -9.55 -19.49 -11.16
CA GLY A 121 -10.84 -19.59 -10.50
C GLY A 121 -11.08 -18.56 -9.40
N ALA A 122 -10.35 -17.44 -9.37
CA ALA A 122 -10.51 -16.39 -8.36
C ALA A 122 -11.92 -15.78 -8.34
N GLY A 123 -12.65 -15.80 -9.46
CA GLY A 123 -14.01 -15.29 -9.55
C GLY A 123 -14.99 -15.90 -8.54
N LYS A 124 -14.72 -17.10 -8.02
CA LYS A 124 -15.53 -17.79 -7.00
C LYS A 124 -15.55 -17.07 -5.65
N PHE A 125 -14.65 -16.12 -5.42
CA PHE A 125 -14.51 -15.42 -4.14
C PHE A 125 -15.29 -14.10 -4.05
N SER A 126 -16.07 -13.75 -5.07
CA SER A 126 -16.83 -12.49 -5.14
C SER A 126 -17.67 -12.20 -3.89
N ASP A 127 -18.34 -13.24 -3.37
CA ASP A 127 -19.26 -13.09 -2.23
C ASP A 127 -18.54 -13.07 -0.87
N PHE A 128 -17.24 -13.32 -0.87
CA PHE A 128 -16.41 -13.29 0.34
C PHE A 128 -16.00 -11.85 0.72
N TYR A 129 -15.74 -11.01 -0.28
CA TYR A 129 -15.30 -9.64 -0.10
C TYR A 129 -16.47 -8.66 -0.17
N THR A 130 -16.28 -7.45 0.39
CA THR A 130 -17.25 -6.38 0.19
C THR A 130 -17.33 -6.02 -1.31
N PRO A 131 -18.50 -5.57 -1.80
CA PRO A 131 -18.65 -5.22 -3.22
C PRO A 131 -17.63 -4.19 -3.71
N GLY A 132 -17.31 -3.17 -2.90
CA GLY A 132 -16.31 -2.14 -3.22
C GLY A 132 -14.91 -2.72 -3.34
N THR A 133 -14.46 -3.45 -2.32
CA THR A 133 -13.15 -4.11 -2.30
C THR A 133 -12.98 -5.07 -3.47
N TRP A 134 -14.03 -5.87 -3.76
CA TRP A 134 -14.00 -6.79 -4.90
C TRP A 134 -13.98 -6.06 -6.26
N ALA A 135 -14.71 -4.96 -6.39
CA ALA A 135 -14.69 -4.14 -7.60
C ALA A 135 -13.30 -3.55 -7.88
N SER A 136 -12.55 -3.21 -6.84
CA SER A 136 -11.22 -2.58 -6.95
C SER A 136 -10.14 -3.50 -7.54
N VAL A 137 -10.34 -4.82 -7.55
CA VAL A 137 -9.40 -5.80 -8.14
C VAL A 137 -9.84 -6.31 -9.52
N LYS A 138 -10.90 -5.71 -10.07
CA LYS A 138 -11.47 -6.13 -11.36
C LYS A 138 -11.24 -5.10 -12.46
N LEU A 139 -10.98 -5.60 -13.67
CA LEU A 139 -10.95 -4.80 -14.89
C LEU A 139 -11.44 -5.66 -16.06
N ASN A 140 -12.34 -5.11 -16.89
CA ASN A 140 -12.85 -5.76 -18.11
C ASN A 140 -13.33 -7.21 -17.89
N GLY A 141 -13.91 -7.49 -16.72
CA GLY A 141 -14.43 -8.82 -16.37
C GLY A 141 -13.39 -9.77 -15.76
N GLY A 142 -12.09 -9.48 -15.84
CA GLY A 142 -11.01 -10.23 -15.18
C GLY A 142 -10.86 -9.86 -13.71
N VAL A 143 -10.15 -10.72 -12.96
CA VAL A 143 -9.76 -10.52 -11.56
C VAL A 143 -8.23 -10.52 -11.50
N TYR A 144 -7.61 -9.42 -11.13
CA TYR A 144 -6.16 -9.24 -11.27
C TYR A 144 -5.38 -9.31 -9.95
N ALA A 145 -6.08 -9.38 -8.83
CA ALA A 145 -5.47 -9.57 -7.52
C ALA A 145 -6.47 -10.18 -6.54
N LEU A 146 -5.99 -10.69 -5.41
CA LEU A 146 -6.86 -11.02 -4.28
C LEU A 146 -6.73 -9.91 -3.22
N PRO A 147 -7.86 -9.36 -2.72
CA PRO A 147 -7.83 -8.35 -1.68
C PRO A 147 -7.14 -8.85 -0.40
N MET A 148 -6.20 -8.06 0.10
CA MET A 148 -5.49 -8.35 1.36
C MET A 148 -6.16 -7.69 2.55
N ASP A 149 -6.50 -6.43 2.41
CA ASP A 149 -7.13 -5.60 3.43
C ASP A 149 -8.04 -4.56 2.76
N SER A 150 -8.78 -3.82 3.59
CA SER A 150 -9.46 -2.62 3.16
C SER A 150 -9.27 -1.53 4.21
N GLY A 151 -9.43 -0.29 3.80
CA GLY A 151 -9.16 0.87 4.61
C GLY A 151 -10.38 1.73 4.87
N PRO A 152 -11.54 1.18 5.35
CA PRO A 152 -12.63 2.05 5.77
C PRO A 152 -12.10 3.06 6.77
N MET A 153 -12.37 4.36 6.54
CA MET A 153 -11.80 5.41 7.37
C MET A 153 -12.40 5.41 8.77
N ALA A 154 -11.55 5.76 9.73
CA ALA A 154 -11.96 6.03 11.09
C ALA A 154 -11.15 7.20 11.65
N TRP A 155 -11.70 7.85 12.65
CA TRP A 155 -11.00 8.89 13.39
C TRP A 155 -10.34 8.27 14.63
N PHE A 156 -9.01 8.05 14.54
CA PHE A 156 -8.19 7.58 15.65
C PHE A 156 -7.72 8.77 16.47
N TYR A 157 -7.94 8.76 17.78
CA TYR A 157 -7.60 9.89 18.65
C TYR A 157 -6.93 9.46 19.96
N ASN A 158 -6.00 10.29 20.43
CA ASN A 158 -5.38 10.15 21.75
C ASN A 158 -6.30 10.72 22.82
N LYS A 159 -6.90 9.82 23.59
CA LYS A 159 -7.90 10.18 24.63
C LYS A 159 -7.38 11.22 25.62
N ASP A 160 -6.12 11.11 26.05
CA ASP A 160 -5.57 12.01 27.07
C ASP A 160 -5.53 13.46 26.55
N VAL A 161 -5.17 13.66 25.27
CA VAL A 161 -5.15 14.99 24.64
C VAL A 161 -6.55 15.56 24.49
N PHE A 162 -7.51 14.74 24.08
CA PHE A 162 -8.89 15.16 23.90
C PHE A 162 -9.59 15.42 25.23
N ASP A 163 -9.32 14.63 26.26
CA ASP A 163 -9.82 14.90 27.63
C ASP A 163 -9.30 16.23 28.15
N LYS A 164 -7.98 16.52 27.96
CA LYS A 164 -7.36 17.80 28.33
C LYS A 164 -7.99 18.97 27.58
N ALA A 165 -8.37 18.77 26.32
CA ALA A 165 -9.05 19.77 25.50
C ALA A 165 -10.54 19.94 25.84
N GLY A 166 -11.12 19.06 26.66
CA GLY A 166 -12.54 19.04 26.96
C GLY A 166 -13.41 18.71 25.74
N VAL A 167 -12.92 17.82 24.88
CA VAL A 167 -13.60 17.39 23.64
C VAL A 167 -13.91 15.90 23.72
N ASP A 168 -15.14 15.55 23.42
CA ASP A 168 -15.57 14.16 23.20
C ASP A 168 -15.70 13.88 21.69
N PRO A 169 -14.72 13.18 21.07
CA PRO A 169 -14.75 12.90 19.63
C PRO A 169 -15.96 12.07 19.20
N THR A 170 -16.54 11.27 20.09
CA THR A 170 -17.70 10.44 19.76
C THR A 170 -18.96 11.25 19.49
N ARG A 171 -18.96 12.54 19.83
CA ARG A 171 -20.06 13.48 19.62
C ARG A 171 -19.84 14.45 18.47
N VAL A 172 -18.65 14.46 17.88
CA VAL A 172 -18.31 15.28 16.70
C VAL A 172 -18.77 14.55 15.45
N ARG A 173 -19.68 15.15 14.70
CA ARG A 173 -20.30 14.54 13.51
C ARG A 173 -20.00 15.31 12.24
N THR A 174 -19.91 16.64 12.34
CA THR A 174 -19.73 17.53 11.20
C THR A 174 -18.32 18.08 11.13
N TRP A 175 -17.91 18.55 9.95
CA TRP A 175 -16.64 19.25 9.78
C TRP A 175 -16.59 20.57 10.55
N ASP A 176 -17.72 21.25 10.75
CA ASP A 176 -17.76 22.46 11.60
C ASP A 176 -17.49 22.10 13.07
N GLU A 177 -18.09 21.02 13.58
CA GLU A 177 -17.80 20.52 14.93
C GLU A 177 -16.34 20.03 15.05
N PHE A 178 -15.78 19.42 14.00
CA PHE A 178 -14.38 19.02 13.97
C PHE A 178 -13.45 20.24 14.00
N TYR A 179 -13.78 21.30 13.27
CA TYR A 179 -13.05 22.56 13.33
C TYR A 179 -13.08 23.19 14.74
N ASP A 180 -14.24 23.19 15.41
CA ASP A 180 -14.34 23.69 16.78
C ASP A 180 -13.57 22.81 17.79
N ALA A 181 -13.57 21.49 17.59
CA ALA A 181 -12.74 20.56 18.34
C ALA A 181 -11.25 20.85 18.13
N ALA A 182 -10.85 21.10 16.87
CA ALA A 182 -9.47 21.42 16.52
C ALA A 182 -8.94 22.67 17.23
N LYS A 183 -9.75 23.74 17.32
CA LYS A 183 -9.38 24.95 18.08
C LYS A 183 -9.13 24.64 19.55
N LYS A 184 -9.97 23.80 20.18
CA LYS A 184 -9.80 23.41 21.58
C LYS A 184 -8.55 22.57 21.78
N VAL A 185 -8.28 21.62 20.87
CA VAL A 185 -7.06 20.80 20.88
C VAL A 185 -5.83 21.70 20.68
N ARG A 186 -5.88 22.64 19.74
CA ARG A 186 -4.78 23.57 19.48
C ARG A 186 -4.46 24.45 20.68
N ALA A 187 -5.46 24.87 21.43
CA ALA A 187 -5.29 25.63 22.67
C ALA A 187 -4.52 24.86 23.77
N THR A 188 -4.45 23.53 23.70
CA THR A 188 -3.63 22.71 24.60
C THR A 188 -2.18 22.56 24.18
N GLY A 189 -1.81 23.04 22.97
CA GLY A 189 -0.49 22.96 22.37
C GLY A 189 -0.36 21.89 21.30
N SER A 190 -1.39 21.05 21.09
CA SER A 190 -1.37 19.97 20.10
C SER A 190 -2.05 20.38 18.79
N TYR A 191 -1.69 19.75 17.68
CA TYR A 191 -2.45 19.78 16.45
C TYR A 191 -3.52 18.67 16.46
N ILE A 192 -4.70 18.95 15.87
CA ILE A 192 -5.74 17.92 15.83
C ILE A 192 -5.32 16.75 14.98
N THR A 193 -4.63 17.00 13.87
CA THR A 193 -4.07 15.98 12.96
C THR A 193 -2.87 16.56 12.21
N SER A 194 -2.26 15.78 11.34
CA SER A 194 -1.20 16.21 10.42
C SER A 194 -1.55 15.88 8.98
N ASP A 195 -1.07 16.73 8.06
CA ASP A 195 -1.13 16.49 6.62
C ASP A 195 0.07 17.15 5.94
N SER A 196 0.99 16.34 5.44
CA SER A 196 2.17 16.82 4.70
C SER A 196 1.97 16.80 3.16
N GLY A 197 0.74 16.71 2.69
CA GLY A 197 0.38 16.71 1.27
C GLY A 197 0.31 15.30 0.67
N ASP A 198 -0.43 14.39 1.29
CA ASP A 198 -0.67 13.03 0.80
C ASP A 198 -1.86 13.00 -0.17
N ALA A 199 -1.61 12.59 -1.42
CA ALA A 199 -2.65 12.49 -2.44
C ALA A 199 -3.72 11.46 -2.08
N GLY A 200 -3.37 10.34 -1.44
CA GLY A 200 -4.33 9.32 -1.02
C GLY A 200 -5.26 9.84 0.08
N PHE A 201 -4.75 10.68 0.98
CA PHE A 201 -5.58 11.36 1.97
C PHE A 201 -6.54 12.35 1.29
N PHE A 202 -6.06 13.15 0.33
CA PHE A 202 -6.90 14.07 -0.44
C PHE A 202 -8.05 13.33 -1.12
N ASP A 203 -7.79 12.23 -1.81
CA ASP A 203 -8.81 11.42 -2.49
C ASP A 203 -9.84 10.90 -1.49
N SER A 204 -9.38 10.33 -0.38
CA SER A 204 -10.23 9.77 0.67
C SER A 204 -11.18 10.80 1.26
N MET A 205 -10.70 12.00 1.53
CA MET A 205 -11.50 13.08 2.10
C MET A 205 -12.46 13.71 1.08
N THR A 206 -12.08 13.77 -0.19
CA THR A 206 -13.00 14.21 -1.26
C THR A 206 -14.12 13.19 -1.49
N TRP A 207 -13.82 11.89 -1.46
CA TRP A 207 -14.84 10.84 -1.50
C TRP A 207 -15.75 10.89 -0.28
N LEU A 208 -15.21 11.13 0.90
CA LEU A 208 -15.99 11.32 2.12
C LEU A 208 -16.97 12.50 2.00
N ALA A 209 -16.57 13.56 1.28
CA ALA A 209 -17.46 14.67 0.94
C ALA A 209 -18.48 14.29 -0.16
N GLY A 210 -18.40 13.09 -0.73
CA GLY A 210 -19.27 12.59 -1.79
C GLY A 210 -18.88 13.11 -3.19
N ALA A 211 -17.61 13.54 -3.38
CA ALA A 211 -17.07 13.88 -4.68
C ALA A 211 -16.70 12.63 -5.48
N THR A 212 -16.57 12.83 -6.79
CA THR A 212 -16.03 11.82 -7.72
C THR A 212 -14.96 12.48 -8.59
N PRO A 213 -13.78 12.82 -7.98
CA PRO A 213 -12.76 13.60 -8.67
C PRO A 213 -12.13 12.87 -9.85
N PHE A 214 -12.14 11.53 -9.80
CA PHE A 214 -11.62 10.66 -10.85
C PHE A 214 -12.64 9.58 -11.18
N SER A 215 -12.77 9.24 -12.46
CA SER A 215 -13.55 8.07 -12.89
C SER A 215 -12.90 7.44 -14.11
N THR A 216 -12.90 6.12 -14.16
CA THR A 216 -12.40 5.34 -15.31
C THR A 216 -13.61 4.88 -16.12
N GLY A 217 -13.55 5.03 -17.43
CA GLY A 217 -14.56 4.49 -18.33
C GLY A 217 -14.69 2.98 -18.20
N SER A 218 -15.85 2.44 -18.53
CA SER A 218 -16.12 0.99 -18.43
C SER A 218 -15.22 0.12 -19.32
N ASP A 219 -14.58 0.72 -20.32
CA ASP A 219 -13.58 0.10 -21.20
C ASP A 219 -12.16 0.10 -20.62
N GLY A 220 -11.94 0.76 -19.49
CA GLY A 220 -10.64 0.92 -18.85
C GLY A 220 -9.64 1.79 -19.63
N GLN A 221 -10.07 2.48 -20.69
CA GLN A 221 -9.19 3.25 -21.59
C GLN A 221 -9.31 4.76 -21.43
N SER A 222 -10.39 5.23 -20.82
CA SER A 222 -10.62 6.65 -20.59
C SER A 222 -10.64 6.96 -19.10
N VAL A 223 -10.02 8.09 -18.73
CA VAL A 223 -10.06 8.63 -17.38
C VAL A 223 -10.64 10.05 -17.43
N THR A 224 -11.66 10.29 -16.64
CA THR A 224 -12.21 11.62 -16.43
C THR A 224 -11.62 12.20 -15.13
N ILE A 225 -11.09 13.41 -15.21
CA ILE A 225 -10.54 14.17 -14.06
C ILE A 225 -11.45 15.38 -13.86
N ASN A 226 -12.09 15.47 -12.67
CA ASN A 226 -13.06 16.53 -12.34
C ASN A 226 -12.70 17.20 -11.01
N LEU A 227 -11.47 17.66 -10.88
CA LEU A 227 -10.98 18.32 -9.67
C LEU A 227 -11.51 19.74 -9.50
N SER A 228 -11.57 20.53 -10.59
CA SER A 228 -11.88 21.96 -10.53
C SER A 228 -13.37 22.28 -10.60
N ASN A 229 -14.18 21.40 -11.16
CA ASN A 229 -15.60 21.65 -11.39
C ASN A 229 -16.53 20.91 -10.42
N ASP A 230 -16.00 20.02 -9.61
CA ASP A 230 -16.78 19.31 -8.59
C ASP A 230 -16.90 20.20 -7.33
N SER A 231 -18.13 20.61 -7.02
CA SER A 231 -18.41 21.46 -5.85
C SER A 231 -18.07 20.79 -4.52
N LYS A 232 -18.09 19.47 -4.46
CA LYS A 232 -17.77 18.68 -3.27
C LYS A 232 -16.27 18.56 -3.05
N VAL A 233 -15.47 18.50 -4.13
CA VAL A 233 -14.01 18.67 -4.06
C VAL A 233 -13.72 20.06 -3.48
N LYS A 234 -14.38 21.10 -3.99
CA LYS A 234 -14.21 22.45 -3.48
C LYS A 234 -14.60 22.56 -1.99
N THR A 235 -15.67 21.90 -1.56
CA THR A 235 -16.08 21.87 -0.15
C THR A 235 -14.96 21.36 0.76
N PHE A 236 -14.30 20.26 0.36
CA PHE A 236 -13.16 19.73 1.11
C PHE A 236 -11.98 20.69 1.09
N VAL A 237 -11.60 21.18 -0.08
CA VAL A 237 -10.44 22.08 -0.23
C VAL A 237 -10.62 23.36 0.60
N ASP A 238 -11.79 24.01 0.53
CA ASP A 238 -12.05 25.23 1.30
C ASP A 238 -12.02 24.95 2.82
N PHE A 239 -12.58 23.84 3.27
CA PHE A 239 -12.56 23.44 4.67
C PHE A 239 -11.13 23.15 5.15
N TRP A 240 -10.38 22.37 4.39
CA TRP A 240 -9.03 21.95 4.78
C TRP A 240 -8.05 23.11 4.75
N GLN A 241 -8.16 23.99 3.75
CA GLN A 241 -7.36 25.20 3.67
C GLN A 241 -7.62 26.11 4.88
N LYS A 242 -8.88 26.28 5.29
CA LYS A 242 -9.23 27.02 6.51
C LYS A 242 -8.59 26.41 7.76
N MET A 243 -8.56 25.07 7.88
CA MET A 243 -7.91 24.39 8.99
C MET A 243 -6.41 24.66 9.04
N ILE A 244 -5.77 24.73 7.86
CA ILE A 244 -4.34 25.04 7.70
C ILE A 244 -4.06 26.50 8.03
N ASP A 245 -4.85 27.42 7.48
CA ASP A 245 -4.68 28.88 7.68
C ASP A 245 -4.83 29.29 9.15
N ASP A 246 -5.67 28.58 9.90
CA ASP A 246 -5.90 28.78 11.33
C ASP A 246 -4.90 27.98 12.22
N ASP A 247 -3.83 27.40 11.63
CA ASP A 247 -2.78 26.62 12.33
C ASP A 247 -3.32 25.45 13.18
N LEU A 248 -4.33 24.74 12.66
CA LEU A 248 -4.98 23.63 13.37
C LEU A 248 -4.43 22.25 12.96
N ILE A 249 -3.71 22.18 11.85
CA ILE A 249 -3.13 20.98 11.26
C ILE A 249 -1.60 21.13 11.19
N ASP A 250 -0.85 20.11 11.59
CA ASP A 250 0.58 20.08 11.34
C ASP A 250 0.87 19.72 9.88
N THR A 251 1.36 20.68 9.12
CA THR A 251 1.74 20.54 7.71
C THR A 251 3.25 20.37 7.50
N LYS A 252 4.04 20.32 8.58
CA LYS A 252 5.50 20.34 8.52
C LYS A 252 6.13 18.98 8.76
N THR A 253 5.50 18.18 9.62
CA THR A 253 6.00 16.86 9.96
C THR A 253 5.63 15.89 8.86
N ALA A 254 6.62 15.33 8.18
CA ALA A 254 6.40 14.36 7.11
C ALA A 254 5.74 13.10 7.68
N GLY A 255 4.63 12.69 7.09
CA GLY A 255 3.95 11.45 7.46
C GLY A 255 4.89 10.23 7.37
N TRP A 256 4.72 9.26 8.28
CA TRP A 256 5.50 8.02 8.35
C TRP A 256 6.98 8.19 8.72
N SER A 257 7.42 9.39 9.11
CA SER A 257 8.77 9.65 9.61
C SER A 257 8.89 9.35 11.11
N ASP A 258 10.14 9.26 11.60
CA ASP A 258 10.40 9.11 13.03
C ASP A 258 9.88 10.30 13.84
N ASP A 259 9.94 11.52 13.28
CA ASP A 259 9.38 12.72 13.91
C ASP A 259 7.86 12.66 14.00
N TRP A 260 7.20 12.11 12.99
CA TRP A 260 5.76 11.88 13.01
C TRP A 260 5.38 10.85 14.10
N ASN A 261 6.08 9.72 14.16
CA ASN A 261 5.88 8.70 15.20
C ASN A 261 6.11 9.29 16.60
N LYS A 262 7.13 10.12 16.78
CA LYS A 262 7.38 10.84 18.03
C LYS A 262 6.22 11.76 18.37
N SER A 263 5.68 12.51 17.41
CA SER A 263 4.56 13.43 17.62
C SER A 263 3.26 12.71 17.99
N LEU A 264 3.07 11.46 17.53
CA LEU A 264 1.98 10.60 17.96
C LEU A 264 2.18 10.07 19.39
N ASN A 265 3.43 9.75 19.78
CA ASN A 265 3.78 9.30 21.12
C ASN A 265 3.56 10.38 22.18
N ASP A 266 4.02 11.61 21.92
CA ASP A 266 3.96 12.73 22.87
C ASP A 266 2.62 13.50 22.82
N GLY A 267 1.77 13.20 21.84
CA GLY A 267 0.46 13.84 21.67
C GLY A 267 0.51 15.21 20.99
N SER A 268 1.64 15.62 20.41
CA SER A 268 1.75 16.85 19.60
C SER A 268 0.83 16.78 18.38
N ILE A 269 0.66 15.58 17.80
CA ILE A 269 -0.41 15.23 16.86
C ILE A 269 -1.43 14.39 17.63
N ALA A 270 -2.63 14.95 17.80
CA ALA A 270 -3.65 14.39 18.70
C ALA A 270 -4.50 13.29 18.09
N SER A 271 -4.62 13.26 16.76
CA SER A 271 -5.47 12.28 16.08
C SER A 271 -5.08 12.07 14.62
N LEU A 272 -5.65 11.01 14.03
CA LEU A 272 -5.47 10.64 12.63
C LEU A 272 -6.84 10.32 12.01
N LEU A 273 -7.06 10.81 10.80
CA LEU A 273 -8.21 10.49 9.95
C LEU A 273 -7.70 9.53 8.86
N THR A 274 -7.86 8.22 9.06
CA THR A 274 -7.18 7.24 8.21
C THR A 274 -7.88 5.88 8.22
N GLY A 275 -7.37 4.91 7.47
CA GLY A 275 -7.95 3.59 7.32
C GLY A 275 -7.83 2.70 8.57
N ALA A 276 -8.72 1.74 8.67
CA ALA A 276 -8.83 0.80 9.80
C ALA A 276 -7.58 -0.09 10.02
N TRP A 277 -6.62 -0.04 9.13
CA TRP A 277 -5.30 -0.71 9.26
C TRP A 277 -4.34 0.02 10.22
N MET A 278 -4.66 1.26 10.66
CA MET A 278 -3.81 2.10 11.49
C MET A 278 -3.46 1.53 12.90
N PRO A 279 -4.31 0.74 13.59
CA PRO A 279 -4.01 0.27 14.96
C PRO A 279 -2.65 -0.44 15.09
N TYR A 280 -2.29 -1.28 14.12
CA TYR A 280 -0.98 -1.95 14.12
C TYR A 280 0.18 -0.95 14.01
N ASN A 281 0.03 0.06 13.12
CA ASN A 281 1.06 1.08 12.92
C ASN A 281 1.23 1.97 14.16
N LEU A 282 0.15 2.27 14.87
CA LEU A 282 0.21 2.98 16.14
C LEU A 282 0.96 2.17 17.22
N LEU A 283 0.67 0.87 17.32
CA LEU A 283 1.37 0.00 18.29
C LEU A 283 2.87 -0.14 17.99
N SER A 284 3.26 -0.18 16.71
CA SER A 284 4.66 -0.34 16.31
C SER A 284 5.44 0.97 16.25
N GLY A 285 4.82 2.04 15.73
CA GLY A 285 5.46 3.34 15.51
C GLY A 285 5.33 4.31 16.70
N ALA A 286 4.27 4.17 17.49
CA ALA A 286 3.98 5.05 18.63
C ALA A 286 3.64 4.25 19.91
N PRO A 287 4.56 3.38 20.39
CA PRO A 287 4.29 2.45 21.50
C PRO A 287 3.99 3.14 22.84
N ASP A 288 4.50 4.35 23.08
CA ASP A 288 4.20 5.11 24.32
C ASP A 288 2.73 5.59 24.38
N GLY A 289 2.03 5.51 23.24
CA GLY A 289 0.59 5.75 23.10
C GLY A 289 -0.27 4.53 23.37
N GLU A 290 0.30 3.36 23.73
CA GLU A 290 -0.47 2.17 24.00
C GLU A 290 -1.51 2.42 25.10
N GLY A 291 -2.75 1.97 24.87
CA GLY A 291 -3.87 2.17 25.76
C GLY A 291 -4.51 3.57 25.77
N LYS A 292 -3.92 4.57 25.09
CA LYS A 292 -4.45 5.93 24.99
C LYS A 292 -5.31 6.17 23.74
N TRP A 293 -5.07 5.40 22.68
CA TRP A 293 -5.79 5.55 21.42
C TRP A 293 -7.21 4.99 21.48
N ARG A 294 -8.12 5.72 20.87
CA ARG A 294 -9.55 5.36 20.72
C ARG A 294 -9.98 5.64 19.30
N VAL A 295 -11.17 5.15 18.95
CA VAL A 295 -11.75 5.30 17.61
C VAL A 295 -13.09 5.99 17.72
N ALA A 296 -13.35 6.94 16.84
CA ALA A 296 -14.64 7.56 16.60
C ALA A 296 -15.01 7.45 15.12
N GLN A 297 -16.26 7.72 14.81
CA GLN A 297 -16.73 7.82 13.43
C GLN A 297 -16.09 9.04 12.76
N MET A 298 -15.83 8.93 11.45
CA MET A 298 -15.37 10.06 10.64
C MET A 298 -16.40 11.20 10.67
N PRO A 299 -15.99 12.45 10.96
CA PRO A 299 -16.84 13.60 10.74
C PRO A 299 -17.00 13.85 9.24
N THR A 300 -18.22 14.18 8.82
CA THR A 300 -18.58 14.45 7.42
C THR A 300 -19.03 15.91 7.24
N PRO A 301 -19.12 16.45 6.01
CA PRO A 301 -19.56 17.83 5.82
C PRO A 301 -20.92 18.15 6.45
N ASP A 302 -21.85 17.21 6.42
CA ASP A 302 -23.27 17.37 6.81
C ASP A 302 -23.70 16.51 8.00
N GLY A 303 -22.76 15.75 8.60
CA GLY A 303 -23.04 14.84 9.72
C GLY A 303 -23.68 13.52 9.30
N SER A 304 -23.72 13.21 8.00
CA SER A 304 -24.21 11.92 7.51
C SER A 304 -23.31 10.76 7.97
N GLU A 305 -23.88 9.56 8.08
CA GLU A 305 -23.14 8.34 8.46
C GLU A 305 -22.41 7.69 7.26
N THR A 306 -22.04 8.48 6.25
CA THR A 306 -21.23 8.02 5.13
C THR A 306 -19.79 7.82 5.55
N ASN A 307 -19.07 6.97 4.83
CA ASN A 307 -17.65 6.73 5.03
C ASN A 307 -16.95 6.59 3.68
N SER A 308 -15.62 6.64 3.68
CA SER A 308 -14.81 6.40 2.51
C SER A 308 -13.65 5.45 2.85
N GLU A 309 -12.84 5.15 1.87
CA GLU A 309 -11.65 4.29 1.99
C GLU A 309 -10.39 5.15 1.98
N ASN A 310 -9.42 4.79 2.83
CA ASN A 310 -8.06 5.32 2.78
C ASN A 310 -7.07 4.17 2.72
N GLY A 311 -6.45 3.97 1.57
CA GLY A 311 -5.60 2.82 1.29
C GLY A 311 -6.41 1.55 1.06
N GLY A 312 -5.86 0.45 1.51
CA GLY A 312 -6.31 -0.88 1.17
C GLY A 312 -5.50 -1.44 0.01
N SER A 313 -5.16 -2.72 0.12
CA SER A 313 -4.23 -3.37 -0.79
C SER A 313 -4.67 -4.77 -1.21
N SER A 314 -4.01 -5.26 -2.22
CA SER A 314 -4.24 -6.56 -2.81
C SER A 314 -2.92 -7.28 -3.07
N LEU A 315 -2.96 -8.59 -3.21
CA LEU A 315 -1.83 -9.40 -3.64
C LEU A 315 -2.04 -9.77 -5.12
N ALA A 316 -1.25 -9.17 -5.98
CA ALA A 316 -1.25 -9.39 -7.42
C ALA A 316 -0.15 -10.35 -7.84
N MET A 317 -0.40 -11.16 -8.86
CA MET A 317 0.60 -12.06 -9.44
C MET A 317 1.23 -11.40 -10.65
N VAL A 318 2.56 -11.26 -10.65
CA VAL A 318 3.31 -10.79 -11.79
C VAL A 318 3.27 -11.84 -12.89
N LYS A 319 3.15 -11.38 -14.14
CA LYS A 319 3.02 -12.27 -15.29
C LYS A 319 4.24 -13.18 -15.47
N THR A 320 4.00 -14.47 -15.66
CA THR A 320 5.04 -15.47 -15.80
C THR A 320 4.64 -16.59 -16.77
N ASP A 321 5.60 -17.13 -17.50
CA ASP A 321 5.41 -18.33 -18.34
C ASP A 321 5.67 -19.65 -17.56
N ASP A 322 6.18 -19.55 -16.32
CA ASP A 322 6.43 -20.71 -15.45
C ASP A 322 5.15 -21.12 -14.75
N LYS A 323 4.49 -22.14 -15.29
CA LYS A 323 3.21 -22.65 -14.75
C LYS A 323 3.31 -23.14 -13.30
N ALA A 324 4.43 -23.77 -12.93
CA ALA A 324 4.60 -24.28 -11.57
C ALA A 324 4.71 -23.13 -10.56
N LYS A 325 5.41 -22.06 -10.93
CA LYS A 325 5.46 -20.83 -10.13
C LYS A 325 4.11 -20.13 -10.07
N ALA A 326 3.39 -20.00 -11.18
CA ALA A 326 2.08 -19.39 -11.22
C ALA A 326 1.07 -20.13 -10.30
N GLU A 327 1.05 -21.47 -10.36
CA GLU A 327 0.18 -22.29 -9.49
C GLU A 327 0.56 -22.14 -8.01
N ALA A 328 1.85 -22.17 -7.68
CA ALA A 328 2.35 -22.00 -6.33
C ALA A 328 2.05 -20.58 -5.79
N ALA A 329 2.25 -19.55 -6.61
CA ALA A 329 1.96 -18.17 -6.28
C ALA A 329 0.46 -17.95 -6.03
N TYR A 330 -0.39 -18.45 -6.92
CA TYR A 330 -1.84 -18.37 -6.71
C TYR A 330 -2.29 -19.07 -5.44
N LYS A 331 -1.75 -20.28 -5.16
CA LYS A 331 -2.07 -21.06 -3.96
C LYS A 331 -1.68 -20.30 -2.68
N PHE A 332 -0.54 -19.61 -2.69
CA PHE A 332 -0.16 -18.77 -1.56
C PHE A 332 -1.06 -17.51 -1.45
N ALA A 333 -1.36 -16.84 -2.55
CA ALA A 333 -2.26 -15.69 -2.56
C ALA A 333 -3.66 -16.05 -2.03
N GLU A 334 -4.23 -17.19 -2.46
CA GLU A 334 -5.49 -17.72 -1.95
C GLU A 334 -5.41 -17.99 -0.44
N TYR A 335 -4.32 -18.61 0.03
CA TYR A 335 -4.11 -18.89 1.45
C TYR A 335 -4.05 -17.59 2.27
N ALA A 336 -3.25 -16.63 1.83
CA ALA A 336 -3.04 -15.38 2.57
C ALA A 336 -4.27 -14.47 2.59
N CYS A 337 -5.08 -14.46 1.50
CA CYS A 337 -6.13 -13.48 1.30
C CYS A 337 -7.56 -14.03 1.47
N HIS A 338 -7.75 -15.36 1.40
CA HIS A 338 -9.08 -15.97 1.46
C HIS A 338 -9.20 -17.09 2.47
N ASN A 339 -8.14 -17.86 2.71
CA ASN A 339 -8.21 -19.00 3.62
C ASN A 339 -8.39 -18.56 5.08
N ALA A 340 -9.29 -19.25 5.82
CA ALA A 340 -9.61 -18.89 7.21
C ALA A 340 -8.39 -18.87 8.15
N GLU A 341 -7.47 -19.84 8.02
CA GLU A 341 -6.26 -19.87 8.88
C GLU A 341 -5.27 -18.76 8.49
N GLY A 342 -5.07 -18.50 7.19
CA GLY A 342 -4.23 -17.41 6.73
C GLY A 342 -4.75 -16.04 7.21
N ILE A 343 -6.05 -15.80 7.08
CA ILE A 343 -6.71 -14.59 7.57
C ILE A 343 -6.59 -14.48 9.10
N LYS A 344 -6.85 -15.56 9.84
CA LYS A 344 -6.73 -15.58 11.29
C LYS A 344 -5.32 -15.18 11.76
N THR A 345 -4.29 -15.69 11.09
CA THR A 345 -2.89 -15.33 11.39
C THR A 345 -2.63 -13.85 11.15
N ARG A 346 -3.17 -13.27 10.06
CA ARG A 346 -3.04 -11.86 9.72
C ARG A 346 -3.82 -10.95 10.69
N VAL A 347 -5.06 -11.29 11.00
CA VAL A 347 -5.90 -10.55 11.97
C VAL A 347 -5.27 -10.56 13.37
N ALA A 348 -4.69 -11.70 13.79
CA ALA A 348 -3.96 -11.77 15.06
C ALA A 348 -2.71 -10.87 15.10
N GLY A 349 -2.18 -10.48 13.93
CA GLY A 349 -1.12 -9.49 13.76
C GLY A 349 -1.60 -8.04 13.77
N GLY A 350 -2.92 -7.79 13.83
CA GLY A 350 -3.52 -6.45 13.92
C GLY A 350 -3.95 -5.85 12.57
N ILE A 351 -3.97 -6.62 11.49
CA ILE A 351 -4.47 -6.15 10.18
C ILE A 351 -5.93 -6.59 10.00
N PRO A 352 -6.88 -5.68 9.82
CA PRO A 352 -8.25 -6.04 9.51
C PRO A 352 -8.33 -6.62 8.09
N CYS A 353 -8.66 -7.91 8.01
CA CYS A 353 -8.97 -8.60 6.76
C CYS A 353 -10.49 -8.67 6.61
N ARG A 354 -11.07 -8.00 5.67
CA ARG A 354 -12.39 -8.17 5.00
C ARG A 354 -12.83 -6.89 4.33
#